data_ba073a872bafa0638b4e4e2252bde319
#
_entry.id   ba073a872bafa0638b4e4e2252bde319
#
_cell.length_a   1.000
_cell.length_b   1.000
_cell.length_c   1.000
_cell.angle_alpha   90.00
_cell.angle_beta   90.00
_cell.angle_gamma   90.00
#
_symmetry.space_group_name_H-M   'P 1'
#
loop_
_entity.id
_entity.type
_entity.pdbx_description
1 polymer ?
#
loop_
_entity_poly.entity_id
_entity_poly.type
_entity_poly.pdbx_seq_one_letter_code
_entity_poly.pdbx_strand_id
1 'polypeptide(L)'
;IGHFAIGVPAYATFSSPIRRCDLINQRILIDSIIYDDDYARRKWLPLLPKFAEMATSAERRADIVERKITYIRKSSYMEKYIGYDYDALVSEVSNEYIKVLLPNMIEGKVYISKYEYNLSKDGFSLYSNRTNERILVGDPIRVRLVKVDTYNGEIIFNRESYRENINSNCKK
;
A
#
# COMPACT_ATOMS: atom_id res chain seq x y z
N ILE A 1 0.17 -8.63 -23.67
CA ILE A 1 -0.86 -9.68 -23.59
C ILE A 1 -0.30 -10.94 -22.91
N GLY A 2 1.00 -11.13 -22.87
CA GLY A 2 1.64 -12.21 -22.10
C GLY A 2 1.76 -11.90 -20.60
N HIS A 3 2.20 -12.88 -19.83
CA HIS A 3 2.47 -12.72 -18.40
C HIS A 3 3.96 -12.90 -18.16
N PHE A 4 4.67 -11.79 -17.91
CA PHE A 4 6.13 -11.78 -17.75
C PHE A 4 6.63 -12.74 -16.66
N ALA A 5 6.02 -12.68 -15.46
CA ALA A 5 6.46 -13.49 -14.32
C ALA A 5 6.24 -15.00 -14.48
N ILE A 6 5.30 -15.42 -15.35
CA ILE A 6 5.03 -16.82 -15.67
C ILE A 6 5.74 -17.25 -16.96
N GLY A 7 6.25 -16.29 -17.75
CA GLY A 7 6.96 -16.56 -18.99
C GLY A 7 6.08 -17.07 -20.14
N VAL A 8 4.77 -16.78 -20.13
CA VAL A 8 3.84 -17.25 -21.17
C VAL A 8 3.45 -16.12 -22.11
N PRO A 9 3.34 -16.39 -23.44
CA PRO A 9 3.00 -15.36 -24.43
C PRO A 9 1.52 -14.95 -24.39
N ALA A 10 0.64 -15.78 -23.86
CA ALA A 10 -0.79 -15.50 -23.68
C ALA A 10 -1.24 -15.92 -22.29
N TYR A 11 -2.03 -15.07 -21.64
CA TYR A 11 -2.53 -15.32 -20.30
C TYR A 11 -3.93 -14.72 -20.15
N ALA A 12 -4.82 -15.44 -19.47
CA ALA A 12 -6.12 -14.95 -19.04
C ALA A 12 -6.40 -15.47 -17.62
N THR A 13 -7.09 -14.66 -16.84
CA THR A 13 -7.57 -15.06 -15.52
C THR A 13 -8.78 -15.98 -15.67
N PHE A 14 -8.90 -16.97 -14.78
CA PHE A 14 -9.95 -17.99 -14.86
C PHE A 14 -10.57 -18.37 -13.51
N SER A 15 -9.86 -18.12 -12.41
CA SER A 15 -10.14 -18.71 -11.11
C SER A 15 -10.97 -17.85 -10.15
N SER A 16 -11.32 -16.61 -10.53
CA SER A 16 -12.01 -15.65 -9.64
C SER A 16 -13.26 -15.04 -10.27
N PRO A 17 -14.28 -15.83 -10.64
CA PRO A 17 -15.43 -15.38 -11.44
C PRO A 17 -16.32 -14.36 -10.74
N ILE A 18 -16.29 -14.28 -9.41
CA ILE A 18 -17.15 -13.36 -8.64
C ILE A 18 -16.65 -11.91 -8.74
N ARG A 19 -15.33 -11.70 -8.79
CA ARG A 19 -14.71 -10.37 -8.68
C ARG A 19 -13.92 -9.92 -9.89
N ARG A 20 -13.78 -10.77 -10.91
CA ARG A 20 -13.02 -10.52 -12.13
C ARG A 20 -13.84 -10.84 -13.38
N CYS A 21 -13.27 -10.55 -14.54
CA CYS A 21 -13.82 -10.92 -15.85
C CYS A 21 -13.81 -12.44 -16.11
N ASP A 22 -13.39 -13.23 -15.16
CA ASP A 22 -13.19 -14.69 -15.28
C ASP A 22 -14.47 -15.43 -15.65
N LEU A 23 -15.63 -14.97 -15.17
CA LEU A 23 -16.93 -15.56 -15.55
C LEU A 23 -17.15 -15.52 -17.08
N ILE A 24 -16.81 -14.41 -17.72
CA ILE A 24 -16.95 -14.25 -19.17
C ILE A 24 -15.90 -15.09 -19.89
N ASN A 25 -14.66 -15.09 -19.40
CA ASN A 25 -13.59 -15.94 -19.92
C ASN A 25 -13.99 -17.42 -19.84
N GLN A 26 -14.50 -17.86 -18.70
CA GLN A 26 -14.99 -19.24 -18.51
C GLN A 26 -16.14 -19.56 -19.48
N ARG A 27 -17.11 -18.65 -19.63
CA ARG A 27 -18.24 -18.86 -20.53
C ARG A 27 -17.80 -18.97 -21.98
N ILE A 28 -16.92 -18.09 -22.43
CA ILE A 28 -16.38 -18.13 -23.80
C ILE A 28 -15.60 -19.43 -24.01
N LEU A 29 -14.80 -19.86 -23.04
CA LEU A 29 -13.99 -21.06 -23.13
C LEU A 29 -14.89 -22.31 -23.20
N ILE A 30 -15.93 -22.38 -22.39
CA ILE A 30 -16.91 -23.48 -22.38
C ILE A 30 -17.68 -23.52 -23.72
N ASP A 31 -18.26 -22.41 -24.10
CA ASP A 31 -19.09 -22.35 -25.31
C ASP A 31 -18.28 -22.60 -26.58
N SER A 32 -17.08 -22.01 -26.70
CA SER A 32 -16.28 -22.06 -27.92
C SER A 32 -15.36 -23.28 -28.03
N ILE A 33 -14.95 -23.89 -26.92
CA ILE A 33 -14.01 -25.02 -26.93
C ILE A 33 -14.73 -26.33 -26.59
N ILE A 34 -15.57 -26.34 -25.55
CA ILE A 34 -16.21 -27.57 -25.09
C ILE A 34 -17.45 -27.90 -25.95
N TYR A 35 -18.26 -26.88 -26.26
CA TYR A 35 -19.48 -27.06 -27.03
C TYR A 35 -19.34 -26.74 -28.50
N ASP A 36 -18.19 -26.20 -28.95
CA ASP A 36 -17.89 -25.77 -30.32
C ASP A 36 -18.99 -24.87 -30.91
N ASP A 37 -19.54 -23.98 -30.07
CA ASP A 37 -20.64 -23.10 -30.43
C ASP A 37 -20.12 -21.81 -31.09
N ASP A 38 -20.09 -21.79 -32.41
CA ASP A 38 -19.69 -20.63 -33.20
C ASP A 38 -20.65 -19.44 -33.02
N TYR A 39 -21.93 -19.66 -32.71
CA TYR A 39 -22.87 -18.58 -32.45
C TYR A 39 -22.51 -17.86 -31.15
N ALA A 40 -22.25 -18.61 -30.10
CA ALA A 40 -21.80 -18.04 -28.82
C ALA A 40 -20.48 -17.26 -28.96
N ARG A 41 -19.52 -17.83 -29.70
CA ARG A 41 -18.25 -17.15 -30.00
C ARG A 41 -18.44 -15.82 -30.69
N ARG A 42 -19.23 -15.76 -31.78
CA ARG A 42 -19.55 -14.52 -32.51
C ARG A 42 -20.29 -13.50 -31.65
N LYS A 43 -21.13 -13.94 -30.72
CA LYS A 43 -21.87 -13.09 -29.80
C LYS A 43 -20.98 -12.43 -28.76
N TRP A 44 -20.03 -13.18 -28.15
CA TRP A 44 -19.25 -12.72 -27.02
C TRP A 44 -17.97 -11.98 -27.40
N LEU A 45 -17.28 -12.38 -28.48
CA LEU A 45 -16.02 -11.79 -28.89
C LEU A 45 -16.05 -10.26 -29.05
N PRO A 46 -17.06 -9.64 -29.70
CA PRO A 46 -17.10 -8.19 -29.84
C PRO A 46 -17.31 -7.43 -28.54
N LEU A 47 -17.86 -8.10 -27.51
CA LEU A 47 -18.16 -7.51 -26.21
C LEU A 47 -17.00 -7.61 -25.21
N LEU A 48 -16.02 -8.47 -25.48
CA LEU A 48 -14.88 -8.73 -24.59
C LEU A 48 -14.11 -7.47 -24.19
N PRO A 49 -13.73 -6.56 -25.10
CA PRO A 49 -12.98 -5.37 -24.72
C PRO A 49 -13.74 -4.52 -23.72
N LYS A 50 -15.04 -4.31 -23.93
CA LYS A 50 -15.89 -3.55 -23.03
C LYS A 50 -16.03 -4.19 -21.65
N PHE A 51 -16.22 -5.50 -21.60
CA PHE A 51 -16.32 -6.24 -20.33
C PHE A 51 -15.00 -6.24 -19.59
N ALA A 52 -13.88 -6.40 -20.29
CA ALA A 52 -12.54 -6.34 -19.68
C ALA A 52 -12.25 -4.98 -19.04
N GLU A 53 -12.61 -3.89 -19.71
CA GLU A 53 -12.47 -2.54 -19.18
C GLU A 53 -13.35 -2.32 -17.94
N MET A 54 -14.63 -2.71 -18.02
CA MET A 54 -15.56 -2.60 -16.89
C MET A 54 -15.09 -3.43 -15.67
N ALA A 55 -14.64 -4.65 -15.89
CA ALA A 55 -14.15 -5.53 -14.82
C ALA A 55 -12.88 -4.99 -14.18
N THR A 56 -11.92 -4.51 -14.99
CA THR A 56 -10.69 -3.89 -14.50
C THR A 56 -10.98 -2.63 -13.66
N SER A 57 -11.91 -1.79 -14.13
CA SER A 57 -12.33 -0.60 -13.39
C SER A 57 -13.03 -0.94 -12.08
N ALA A 58 -13.88 -1.98 -12.07
CA ALA A 58 -14.57 -2.46 -10.88
C ALA A 58 -13.58 -3.06 -9.86
N GLU A 59 -12.62 -3.88 -10.30
CA GLU A 59 -11.58 -4.47 -9.45
C GLU A 59 -10.72 -3.39 -8.79
N ARG A 60 -10.26 -2.39 -9.55
CA ARG A 60 -9.50 -1.27 -8.98
C ARG A 60 -10.27 -0.51 -7.90
N ARG A 61 -11.58 -0.29 -8.11
CA ARG A 61 -12.42 0.36 -7.08
C ARG A 61 -12.57 -0.51 -5.84
N ALA A 62 -12.76 -1.81 -6.01
CA ALA A 62 -12.85 -2.75 -4.89
C ALA A 62 -11.56 -2.77 -4.07
N ASP A 63 -10.39 -2.81 -4.71
CA ASP A 63 -9.08 -2.76 -4.05
C ASP A 63 -8.88 -1.48 -3.23
N ILE A 64 -9.32 -0.33 -3.76
CA ILE A 64 -9.24 0.95 -3.04
C ILE A 64 -10.11 0.91 -1.78
N VAL A 65 -11.33 0.40 -1.89
CA VAL A 65 -12.26 0.28 -0.76
C VAL A 65 -11.71 -0.69 0.30
N GLU A 66 -11.21 -1.85 -0.11
CA GLU A 66 -10.63 -2.85 0.80
C GLU A 66 -9.44 -2.28 1.58
N ARG A 67 -8.52 -1.59 0.89
CA ARG A 67 -7.40 -0.90 1.54
C ARG A 67 -7.89 0.16 2.54
N LYS A 68 -8.86 0.99 2.14
CA LYS A 68 -9.41 2.01 3.04
C LYS A 68 -10.03 1.41 4.29
N ILE A 69 -10.82 0.36 4.16
CA ILE A 69 -11.41 -0.35 5.31
C ILE A 69 -10.31 -0.93 6.21
N THR A 70 -9.27 -1.50 5.62
CA THR A 70 -8.13 -2.02 6.36
C THR A 70 -7.41 -0.92 7.16
N TYR A 71 -7.17 0.24 6.56
CA TYR A 71 -6.57 1.38 7.27
C TYR A 71 -7.46 1.91 8.40
N ILE A 72 -8.78 2.01 8.18
CA ILE A 72 -9.74 2.41 9.23
C ILE A 72 -9.70 1.42 10.40
N ARG A 73 -9.68 0.12 10.14
CA ARG A 73 -9.60 -0.90 11.21
C ARG A 73 -8.28 -0.85 11.96
N LYS A 74 -7.16 -0.69 11.24
CA LYS A 74 -5.83 -0.53 11.86
C LYS A 74 -5.77 0.73 12.71
N SER A 75 -6.32 1.85 12.26
CA SER A 75 -6.36 3.09 13.02
C SER A 75 -7.23 2.98 14.27
N SER A 76 -8.43 2.40 14.17
CA SER A 76 -9.30 2.16 15.34
C SER A 76 -8.62 1.24 16.38
N TYR A 77 -7.85 0.25 15.93
CA TYR A 77 -7.06 -0.58 16.85
C TYR A 77 -5.99 0.24 17.57
N MET A 78 -5.32 1.16 16.88
CA MET A 78 -4.23 1.96 17.42
C MET A 78 -4.68 3.12 18.30
N GLU A 79 -5.93 3.54 18.25
CA GLU A 79 -6.45 4.69 19.00
C GLU A 79 -6.19 4.60 20.51
N LYS A 80 -6.34 3.41 21.09
CA LYS A 80 -6.10 3.15 22.52
C LYS A 80 -4.63 3.19 22.94
N TYR A 81 -3.71 3.26 21.98
CA TYR A 81 -2.29 3.27 22.22
C TYR A 81 -1.63 4.64 21.96
N ILE A 82 -2.42 5.71 21.85
CA ILE A 82 -1.90 7.07 21.73
C ILE A 82 -1.01 7.39 22.94
N GLY A 83 0.18 7.95 22.67
CA GLY A 83 1.21 8.27 23.67
C GLY A 83 2.27 7.18 23.88
N TYR A 84 2.11 5.98 23.27
CA TYR A 84 3.08 4.91 23.37
C TYR A 84 4.21 5.09 22.34
N ASP A 85 5.40 4.62 22.71
CA ASP A 85 6.59 4.60 21.88
C ASP A 85 6.74 3.25 21.19
N TYR A 86 7.25 3.28 19.96
CA TYR A 86 7.45 2.10 19.12
C TYR A 86 8.80 2.15 18.42
N ASP A 87 9.44 0.99 18.34
CA ASP A 87 10.53 0.77 17.41
C ASP A 87 9.93 0.37 16.06
N ALA A 88 10.26 1.11 15.01
CA ALA A 88 9.71 0.95 13.68
C ALA A 88 10.82 0.93 12.63
N LEU A 89 10.46 0.55 11.42
CA LEU A 89 11.34 0.65 10.25
C LEU A 89 10.79 1.71 9.28
N VAL A 90 11.68 2.45 8.66
CA VAL A 90 11.33 3.37 7.57
C VAL A 90 10.93 2.55 6.35
N SER A 91 9.66 2.63 5.93
CA SER A 91 9.15 1.91 4.76
C SER A 91 9.13 2.74 3.49
N GLU A 92 8.98 4.06 3.62
CA GLU A 92 8.94 4.99 2.49
C GLU A 92 9.39 6.38 2.96
N VAL A 93 10.04 7.13 2.09
CA VAL A 93 10.43 8.51 2.34
C VAL A 93 9.86 9.45 1.28
N SER A 94 9.41 10.62 1.70
CA SER A 94 8.85 11.66 0.84
C SER A 94 9.31 13.03 1.33
N ASN A 95 9.12 14.08 0.54
CA ASN A 95 9.41 15.45 0.94
C ASN A 95 8.53 15.99 2.09
N GLU A 96 7.42 15.31 2.40
CA GLU A 96 6.44 15.78 3.38
C GLU A 96 6.33 14.87 4.60
N TYR A 97 6.64 13.59 4.43
CA TYR A 97 6.52 12.58 5.48
C TYR A 97 7.50 11.42 5.29
N ILE A 98 7.76 10.76 6.38
CA ILE A 98 8.37 9.43 6.42
C ILE A 98 7.26 8.45 6.77
N LYS A 99 7.09 7.39 5.99
CA LYS A 99 6.21 6.29 6.35
C LYS A 99 7.00 5.28 7.18
N VAL A 100 6.43 4.88 8.28
CA VAL A 100 7.05 3.93 9.22
C VAL A 100 6.19 2.68 9.35
N LEU A 101 6.85 1.54 9.45
CA LEU A 101 6.25 0.23 9.61
C LEU A 101 6.56 -0.30 11.00
N LEU A 102 5.54 -0.57 11.79
CA LEU A 102 5.67 -1.20 13.11
C LEU A 102 5.86 -2.72 12.99
N PRO A 103 6.38 -3.40 14.03
CA PRO A 103 6.52 -4.87 14.04
C PRO A 103 5.19 -5.64 13.84
N ASN A 104 4.07 -5.03 14.20
CA ASN A 104 2.73 -5.59 14.00
C ASN A 104 2.14 -5.31 12.60
N MET A 105 2.95 -4.88 11.62
CA MET A 105 2.57 -4.57 10.25
C MET A 105 1.58 -3.41 10.12
N ILE A 106 1.53 -2.53 11.10
CA ILE A 106 0.78 -1.28 11.02
C ILE A 106 1.71 -0.19 10.50
N GLU A 107 1.25 0.52 9.49
CA GLU A 107 1.94 1.66 8.90
C GLU A 107 1.39 2.97 9.45
N GLY A 108 2.27 3.96 9.55
CA GLY A 108 1.85 5.33 9.88
C GLY A 108 2.83 6.35 9.32
N LYS A 109 2.53 7.62 9.53
CA LYS A 109 3.31 8.73 8.98
C LYS A 109 3.98 9.54 10.08
N VAL A 110 5.22 9.94 9.85
CA VAL A 110 5.93 10.99 10.59
C VAL A 110 6.04 12.18 9.64
N TYR A 111 5.34 13.25 9.92
CA TYR A 111 5.45 14.46 9.12
C TYR A 111 6.78 15.16 9.38
N ILE A 112 7.41 15.61 8.31
CA ILE A 112 8.69 16.32 8.33
C ILE A 112 8.55 17.68 7.65
N SER A 113 9.40 18.61 8.04
CA SER A 113 9.45 19.91 7.38
C SER A 113 10.22 19.83 6.06
N LYS A 114 9.62 20.32 4.98
CA LYS A 114 10.28 20.47 3.67
C LYS A 114 11.54 21.33 3.70
N TYR A 115 11.66 22.20 4.71
CA TYR A 115 12.84 23.08 4.89
C TYR A 115 13.99 22.36 5.60
N GLU A 116 13.73 21.24 6.25
CA GLU A 116 14.74 20.52 7.02
C GLU A 116 15.34 19.34 6.25
N TYR A 117 14.60 18.76 5.34
CA TYR A 117 15.00 17.56 4.61
C TYR A 117 14.78 17.70 3.11
N ASN A 118 15.73 17.15 2.35
CA ASN A 118 15.64 16.98 0.90
C ASN A 118 15.60 15.50 0.54
N LEU A 119 14.70 15.15 -0.37
CA LEU A 119 14.63 13.81 -0.92
C LEU A 119 15.79 13.61 -1.92
N SER A 120 16.45 12.47 -1.85
CA SER A 120 17.46 12.05 -2.81
C SER A 120 16.86 11.82 -4.20
N LYS A 121 17.69 11.89 -5.24
CA LYS A 121 17.25 11.66 -6.63
C LYS A 121 16.73 10.25 -6.89
N ASP A 122 17.21 9.26 -6.14
CA ASP A 122 16.78 7.87 -6.21
C ASP A 122 15.46 7.59 -5.47
N GLY A 123 14.99 8.56 -4.64
CA GLY A 123 13.75 8.45 -3.89
C GLY A 123 13.82 7.55 -2.64
N PHE A 124 15.00 7.06 -2.25
CA PHE A 124 15.16 6.11 -1.14
C PHE A 124 15.76 6.71 0.13
N SER A 125 16.17 7.96 0.11
CA SER A 125 16.77 8.62 1.27
C SER A 125 16.41 10.09 1.39
N LEU A 126 16.41 10.58 2.64
CA LEU A 126 16.27 11.98 3.00
C LEU A 126 17.59 12.47 3.59
N TYR A 127 17.99 13.66 3.21
CA TYR A 127 19.16 14.36 3.73
C TYR A 127 18.72 15.60 4.49
N SER A 128 19.22 15.76 5.71
CA SER A 128 18.97 16.96 6.49
C SER A 128 19.77 18.16 5.94
N ASN A 129 19.09 19.30 5.82
CA ASN A 129 19.72 20.58 5.41
C ASN A 129 20.52 21.23 6.53
N ARG A 130 20.34 20.82 7.79
CA ARG A 130 20.95 21.43 8.97
C ARG A 130 21.95 20.54 9.68
N THR A 131 21.77 19.25 9.57
CA THR A 131 22.61 18.22 10.20
C THR A 131 23.10 17.27 9.11
N ASN A 132 24.20 16.57 9.33
CA ASN A 132 24.65 15.53 8.38
C ASN A 132 23.82 14.26 8.49
N GLU A 133 22.60 14.35 8.96
CA GLU A 133 21.72 13.23 9.13
C GLU A 133 21.17 12.75 7.79
N ARG A 134 21.18 11.44 7.61
CA ARG A 134 20.59 10.75 6.48
C ARG A 134 19.61 9.70 7.00
N ILE A 135 18.41 9.64 6.42
CA ILE A 135 17.38 8.65 6.72
C ILE A 135 17.15 7.83 5.46
N LEU A 136 17.34 6.51 5.55
CA LEU A 136 17.14 5.60 4.43
C LEU A 136 15.89 4.74 4.65
N VAL A 137 15.30 4.29 3.55
CA VAL A 137 14.34 3.19 3.60
C VAL A 137 15.03 1.94 4.17
N GLY A 138 14.41 1.33 5.18
CA GLY A 138 14.97 0.21 5.93
C GLY A 138 15.63 0.59 7.26
N ASP A 139 15.90 1.88 7.51
CA ASP A 139 16.49 2.29 8.78
C ASP A 139 15.55 2.08 9.97
N PRO A 140 16.07 1.65 11.13
CA PRO A 140 15.31 1.63 12.36
C PRO A 140 15.07 3.06 12.86
N ILE A 141 13.86 3.32 13.33
CA ILE A 141 13.46 4.62 13.85
C ILE A 141 12.55 4.43 15.07
N ARG A 142 12.80 5.21 16.13
CA ARG A 142 11.91 5.24 17.29
C ARG A 142 10.89 6.36 17.15
N VAL A 143 9.62 6.01 17.32
CA VAL A 143 8.49 6.92 17.09
C VAL A 143 7.47 6.82 18.21
N ARG A 144 6.83 7.95 18.52
CA ARG A 144 5.71 8.01 19.47
C ARG A 144 4.41 8.24 18.71
N LEU A 145 3.41 7.44 19.03
CA LEU A 145 2.06 7.62 18.47
C LEU A 145 1.40 8.86 19.07
N VAL A 146 1.12 9.87 18.25
CA VAL A 146 0.56 11.16 18.72
C VAL A 146 -0.89 11.37 18.35
N LYS A 147 -1.30 10.89 17.18
CA LYS A 147 -2.66 11.08 16.68
C LYS A 147 -3.12 9.94 15.82
N VAL A 148 -4.39 9.61 15.94
CA VAL A 148 -5.07 8.63 15.09
C VAL A 148 -6.34 9.28 14.54
N ASP A 149 -6.51 9.22 13.21
CA ASP A 149 -7.76 9.60 12.54
C ASP A 149 -8.46 8.31 12.10
N THR A 150 -9.43 7.89 12.88
CA THR A 150 -10.21 6.67 12.61
C THR A 150 -11.14 6.81 11.42
N TYR A 151 -11.53 8.02 11.03
CA TYR A 151 -12.40 8.27 9.88
C TYR A 151 -11.65 8.11 8.55
N ASN A 152 -10.45 8.69 8.49
CA ASN A 152 -9.60 8.61 7.30
C ASN A 152 -8.67 7.38 7.30
N GLY A 153 -8.52 6.72 8.44
CA GLY A 153 -7.61 5.59 8.63
C GLY A 153 -6.14 6.05 8.72
N GLU A 154 -5.89 7.27 9.20
CA GLU A 154 -4.54 7.82 9.28
C GLU A 154 -3.95 7.68 10.68
N ILE A 155 -2.70 7.23 10.76
CA ILE A 155 -1.95 7.05 12.00
C ILE A 155 -0.72 7.95 11.92
N ILE A 156 -0.60 8.88 12.88
CA ILE A 156 0.45 9.90 12.89
C ILE A 156 1.36 9.68 14.09
N PHE A 157 2.64 9.61 13.77
CA PHE A 157 3.71 9.48 14.74
C PHE A 157 4.56 10.75 14.76
N ASN A 158 5.18 11.01 15.91
CA ASN A 158 6.31 11.92 16.03
C ASN A 158 7.60 11.11 16.18
N ARG A 159 8.66 11.60 15.59
CA ARG A 159 9.99 11.05 15.81
C ARG A 159 10.50 11.51 17.18
N GLU A 160 10.98 10.57 18.00
CA GLU A 160 11.77 10.95 19.19
C GLU A 160 13.09 11.54 18.71
N SER A 161 13.36 12.80 19.09
CA SER A 161 14.66 13.39 18.83
C SER A 161 15.69 12.69 19.73
N TYR A 162 16.84 12.35 19.18
CA TYR A 162 17.96 11.70 19.90
C TYR A 162 18.47 12.48 21.14
N ARG A 163 17.93 13.68 21.40
CA ARG A 163 18.33 14.56 22.51
C ARG A 163 17.67 14.24 23.85
N GLU A 164 16.56 13.48 23.91
CA GLU A 164 15.90 13.19 25.18
C GLU A 164 16.51 12.00 25.95
N ASN A 165 17.29 11.14 25.28
CA ASN A 165 17.89 9.96 25.90
C ASN A 165 19.14 10.24 26.77
N ILE A 166 19.73 11.45 26.73
CA ILE A 166 20.91 11.77 27.56
C ILE A 166 20.49 12.13 28.99
N ASN A 167 19.27 12.61 29.21
CA ASN A 167 18.80 13.05 30.53
C ASN A 167 18.13 11.96 31.37
N SER A 168 17.77 10.82 30.82
CA SER A 168 17.14 9.72 31.58
C SER A 168 18.15 8.79 32.27
N ASN A 169 19.42 8.78 31.84
CA ASN A 169 20.48 7.96 32.47
C ASN A 169 21.29 8.63 33.58
N CYS A 170 20.98 9.89 33.92
CA CYS A 170 21.63 10.61 35.02
C CYS A 170 20.82 10.66 36.32
N LYS A 171 19.73 9.90 36.44
CA LYS A 171 19.01 9.74 37.71
C LYS A 171 18.87 8.24 38.06
N LYS A 172 19.94 7.68 38.50
CA LYS A 172 19.98 6.52 39.40
C LYS A 172 21.11 6.71 40.40
#